data_eef406bb4f5efb357303873c6d9a9ca4
#
_entry.id   eef406bb4f5efb357303873c6d9a9ca4
#
_cell.length_a   1.000
_cell.length_b   1.000
_cell.length_c   1.000
_cell.angle_alpha   90.00
_cell.angle_beta   90.00
_cell.angle_gamma   90.00
#
_symmetry.space_group_name_H-M   'P 1'
#
loop_
_entity.id
_entity.type
_entity.pdbx_description
1 polymer ?
#
loop_
_entity_poly.entity_id
_entity_poly.type
_entity_poly.pdbx_seq_one_letter_code
_entity_poly.pdbx_strand_id
1 'polypeptide(L)'
;MNPHQSTKGVSPLSHRLLWWLLRIITQIGHANQTVLSRWLARLAPLIARRRMRIVRANLAICFPSLKPSEREALANKVASSTILGLLETLTAWVRPEQLATKHLDIEGLDLLREERPPHQGVLLVGMHFATLDMAGALLSREIPFDVMYKPSRKPFIEALMVQGRNHYFDQVIKQSNIREVVRRLRAGNIVWYAPDQDYGPENAVFAPFF
;
A
#
# COMPACT_ATOMS: atom_id res chain seq x y z
N MET A 1 -26.54 -6.05 6.46
CA MET A 1 -25.33 -6.01 5.60
C MET A 1 -25.08 -7.40 5.04
N ASN A 2 -25.17 -7.58 3.73
CA ASN A 2 -25.20 -8.90 3.08
C ASN A 2 -23.77 -9.36 2.75
N PRO A 3 -23.29 -10.52 3.24
CA PRO A 3 -21.92 -11.00 3.00
C PRO A 3 -21.78 -11.85 1.72
N HIS A 4 -22.68 -11.73 0.75
CA HIS A 4 -22.67 -12.55 -0.45
C HIS A 4 -22.39 -11.73 -1.72
N GLN A 5 -21.15 -11.22 -1.89
CA GLN A 5 -20.65 -11.00 -3.25
C GLN A 5 -19.78 -12.21 -3.63
N SER A 6 -20.39 -13.04 -4.46
CA SER A 6 -19.88 -14.28 -5.02
C SER A 6 -18.49 -14.12 -5.65
N THR A 7 -17.49 -14.73 -5.06
CA THR A 7 -16.16 -15.00 -5.66
C THR A 7 -16.31 -16.13 -6.67
N LYS A 8 -16.75 -15.83 -7.88
CA LYS A 8 -16.74 -16.79 -8.99
C LYS A 8 -15.28 -17.09 -9.38
N GLY A 9 -14.79 -18.30 -9.09
CA GLY A 9 -13.57 -18.83 -9.70
C GLY A 9 -12.53 -19.51 -8.82
N VAL A 10 -12.67 -19.53 -7.49
CA VAL A 10 -11.75 -20.26 -6.62
C VAL A 10 -12.56 -21.13 -5.68
N SER A 11 -12.19 -22.42 -5.54
CA SER A 11 -12.93 -23.32 -4.64
C SER A 11 -12.77 -22.84 -3.18
N PRO A 12 -13.78 -23.03 -2.32
CA PRO A 12 -13.70 -22.64 -0.90
C PRO A 12 -12.49 -23.25 -0.18
N LEU A 13 -12.05 -24.42 -0.61
CA LEU A 13 -10.90 -25.13 -0.03
C LEU A 13 -9.57 -24.48 -0.40
N SER A 14 -9.40 -24.06 -1.67
CA SER A 14 -8.18 -23.37 -2.12
C SER A 14 -8.04 -21.98 -1.50
N HIS A 15 -9.14 -21.28 -1.27
CA HIS A 15 -9.16 -20.01 -0.52
C HIS A 15 -8.68 -20.20 0.93
N ARG A 16 -9.19 -21.21 1.63
CA ARG A 16 -8.80 -21.50 3.01
C ARG A 16 -7.33 -21.89 3.11
N LEU A 17 -6.84 -22.74 2.20
CA LEU A 17 -5.44 -23.17 2.18
C LEU A 17 -4.51 -21.98 1.92
N LEU A 18 -4.84 -21.13 0.91
CA LEU A 18 -4.03 -19.95 0.60
C LEU A 18 -4.02 -18.94 1.75
N TRP A 19 -5.17 -18.70 2.37
CA TRP A 19 -5.28 -17.86 3.57
C TRP A 19 -4.41 -18.40 4.71
N TRP A 20 -4.41 -19.70 4.92
CA TRP A 20 -3.59 -20.34 5.95
C TRP A 20 -2.09 -20.23 5.65
N LEU A 21 -1.69 -20.42 4.39
CA LEU A 21 -0.30 -20.23 3.96
C LEU A 21 0.15 -18.78 4.15
N LEU A 22 -0.69 -17.79 3.81
CA LEU A 22 -0.39 -16.38 4.06
C LEU A 22 -0.22 -16.09 5.55
N ARG A 23 -1.05 -16.68 6.41
CA ARG A 23 -0.90 -16.55 7.88
C ARG A 23 0.40 -17.13 8.39
N ILE A 24 0.90 -18.23 7.82
CA ILE A 24 2.21 -18.79 8.19
C ILE A 24 3.34 -17.86 7.75
N ILE A 25 3.32 -17.41 6.51
CA ILE A 25 4.36 -16.50 5.97
C ILE A 25 4.42 -15.19 6.78
N THR A 26 3.28 -14.68 7.21
CA THR A 26 3.18 -13.46 8.00
C THR A 26 3.51 -13.64 9.49
N GLN A 27 3.76 -14.88 9.97
CA GLN A 27 4.27 -15.12 11.33
C GLN A 27 5.73 -14.69 11.50
N ILE A 28 6.45 -14.55 10.40
CA ILE A 28 7.86 -14.15 10.42
C ILE A 28 7.95 -12.75 10.99
N GLY A 29 8.70 -12.58 12.10
CA GLY A 29 8.91 -11.25 12.70
C GLY A 29 9.61 -10.29 11.74
N HIS A 30 9.36 -8.98 11.88
CA HIS A 30 9.83 -7.94 10.95
C HIS A 30 11.34 -7.98 10.68
N ALA A 31 12.17 -8.24 11.69
CA ALA A 31 13.62 -8.38 11.52
C ALA A 31 13.97 -9.51 10.53
N ASN A 32 13.31 -10.65 10.67
CA ASN A 32 13.50 -11.79 9.77
C ASN A 32 12.91 -11.54 8.38
N GLN A 33 11.79 -10.79 8.27
CA GLN A 33 11.25 -10.34 6.98
C GLN A 33 12.26 -9.46 6.25
N THR A 34 12.96 -8.58 6.96
CA THR A 34 14.01 -7.72 6.42
C THR A 34 15.20 -8.56 5.89
N VAL A 35 15.63 -9.55 6.64
CA VAL A 35 16.71 -10.47 6.18
C VAL A 35 16.25 -11.25 4.96
N LEU A 36 15.05 -11.84 5.01
CA LEU A 36 14.46 -12.61 3.92
C LEU A 36 14.33 -11.76 2.64
N SER A 37 13.86 -10.52 2.76
CA SER A 37 13.72 -9.62 1.61
C SER A 37 15.05 -9.34 0.92
N ARG A 38 16.14 -9.17 1.67
CA ARG A 38 17.49 -8.98 1.12
C ARG A 38 18.00 -10.22 0.37
N TRP A 39 17.70 -11.41 0.88
CA TRP A 39 18.05 -12.66 0.20
C TRP A 39 17.24 -12.84 -1.08
N LEU A 40 15.94 -12.66 -1.03
CA LEU A 40 15.06 -12.77 -2.19
C LEU A 40 15.37 -11.71 -3.26
N ALA A 41 15.81 -10.51 -2.86
CA ALA A 41 16.21 -9.47 -3.80
C ALA A 41 17.37 -9.89 -4.71
N ARG A 42 18.29 -10.74 -4.23
CA ARG A 42 19.38 -11.29 -5.07
C ARG A 42 18.86 -12.16 -6.21
N LEU A 43 17.70 -12.77 -6.03
CA LEU A 43 17.03 -13.60 -7.05
C LEU A 43 16.13 -12.78 -7.99
N ALA A 44 15.81 -11.52 -7.61
CA ALA A 44 14.93 -10.66 -8.41
C ALA A 44 15.37 -10.47 -9.87
N PRO A 45 16.67 -10.34 -10.22
CA PRO A 45 17.11 -10.26 -11.60
C PRO A 45 16.79 -11.49 -12.44
N LEU A 46 16.65 -12.66 -11.80
CA LEU A 46 16.32 -13.93 -12.48
C LEU A 46 14.82 -14.12 -12.61
N ILE A 47 14.07 -13.85 -11.52
CA ILE A 47 12.63 -14.15 -11.40
C ILE A 47 11.77 -13.01 -11.95
N ALA A 48 12.15 -11.75 -11.70
CA ALA A 48 11.41 -10.54 -12.02
C ALA A 48 12.11 -9.67 -13.09
N ARG A 49 12.69 -10.28 -14.10
CA ARG A 49 13.53 -9.63 -15.14
C ARG A 49 12.93 -8.36 -15.72
N ARG A 50 11.63 -8.40 -16.04
CA ARG A 50 10.92 -7.23 -16.61
C ARG A 50 10.85 -6.08 -15.60
N ARG A 51 10.56 -6.38 -14.34
CA ARG A 51 10.50 -5.36 -13.26
C ARG A 51 11.87 -4.76 -12.99
N MET A 52 12.90 -5.60 -12.89
CA MET A 52 14.27 -5.14 -12.68
C MET A 52 14.78 -4.26 -13.82
N ARG A 53 14.37 -4.54 -15.08
CA ARG A 53 14.69 -3.67 -16.23
C ARG A 53 14.08 -2.28 -16.06
N ILE A 54 12.82 -2.19 -15.61
CA ILE A 54 12.15 -0.91 -15.34
C ILE A 54 12.85 -0.16 -14.20
N VAL A 55 13.18 -0.85 -13.11
CA VAL A 55 13.91 -0.25 -11.98
C VAL A 55 15.24 0.34 -12.46
N ARG A 56 16.03 -0.42 -13.21
CA ARG A 56 17.32 0.07 -13.75
C ARG A 56 17.17 1.27 -14.69
N ALA A 57 16.14 1.26 -15.55
CA ALA A 57 15.86 2.39 -16.44
C ALA A 57 15.48 3.65 -15.64
N ASN A 58 14.61 3.53 -14.66
CA ASN A 58 14.21 4.65 -13.81
C ASN A 58 15.42 5.21 -13.03
N LEU A 59 16.23 4.33 -12.43
CA LEU A 59 17.44 4.76 -11.72
C LEU A 59 18.47 5.43 -12.63
N ALA A 60 18.58 5.02 -13.88
CA ALA A 60 19.48 5.68 -14.85
C ALA A 60 19.00 7.09 -15.21
N ILE A 61 17.69 7.30 -15.25
CA ILE A 61 17.08 8.62 -15.53
C ILE A 61 17.17 9.52 -14.29
N CYS A 62 16.77 9.01 -13.11
CA CYS A 62 16.70 9.81 -11.88
C CYS A 62 18.08 10.11 -11.28
N PHE A 63 19.07 9.22 -11.48
CA PHE A 63 20.41 9.32 -10.90
C PHE A 63 21.49 9.15 -11.96
N PRO A 64 21.59 10.06 -12.95
CA PRO A 64 22.54 9.95 -14.05
C PRO A 64 24.00 10.02 -13.59
N SER A 65 24.29 10.74 -12.50
CA SER A 65 25.63 10.92 -11.94
C SER A 65 26.19 9.70 -11.22
N LEU A 66 25.33 8.74 -10.81
CA LEU A 66 25.81 7.52 -10.15
C LEU A 66 26.54 6.61 -11.12
N LYS A 67 27.63 5.99 -10.64
CA LYS A 67 28.33 4.94 -11.40
C LYS A 67 27.44 3.72 -11.66
N PRO A 68 27.67 2.96 -12.72
CA PRO A 68 26.87 1.75 -13.01
C PRO A 68 26.78 0.76 -11.85
N SER A 69 27.88 0.55 -11.10
CA SER A 69 27.91 -0.32 -9.91
C SER A 69 27.04 0.21 -8.76
N GLU A 70 27.04 1.51 -8.56
CA GLU A 70 26.21 2.17 -7.52
C GLU A 70 24.73 2.07 -7.87
N ARG A 71 24.37 2.29 -9.14
CA ARG A 71 22.98 2.11 -9.61
C ARG A 71 22.52 0.66 -9.49
N GLU A 72 23.38 -0.32 -9.75
CA GLU A 72 23.03 -1.74 -9.55
C GLU A 72 22.85 -2.08 -8.07
N ALA A 73 23.70 -1.55 -7.20
CA ALA A 73 23.53 -1.68 -5.75
C ALA A 73 22.21 -1.05 -5.27
N LEU A 74 21.84 0.11 -5.82
CA LEU A 74 20.58 0.79 -5.52
C LEU A 74 19.38 -0.02 -6.07
N ALA A 75 19.49 -0.61 -7.27
CA ALA A 75 18.45 -1.48 -7.84
C ALA A 75 18.15 -2.69 -6.93
N ASN A 76 19.19 -3.28 -6.34
CA ASN A 76 19.04 -4.38 -5.37
C ASN A 76 18.37 -3.90 -4.07
N LYS A 77 18.67 -2.70 -3.59
CA LYS A 77 17.97 -2.09 -2.43
C LYS A 77 16.50 -1.85 -2.74
N VAL A 78 16.16 -1.33 -3.92
CA VAL A 78 14.77 -1.15 -4.37
C VAL A 78 14.03 -2.48 -4.42
N ALA A 79 14.67 -3.54 -4.96
CA ALA A 79 14.07 -4.87 -4.97
C ALA A 79 13.81 -5.40 -3.55
N SER A 80 14.77 -5.25 -2.64
CA SER A 80 14.62 -5.66 -1.24
C SER A 80 13.50 -4.88 -0.54
N SER A 81 13.45 -3.57 -0.71
CA SER A 81 12.40 -2.71 -0.15
C SER A 81 11.02 -3.09 -0.68
N THR A 82 10.91 -3.37 -1.99
CA THR A 82 9.63 -3.81 -2.60
C THR A 82 9.16 -5.15 -2.02
N ILE A 83 10.06 -6.10 -1.86
CA ILE A 83 9.73 -7.41 -1.28
C ILE A 83 9.32 -7.26 0.19
N LEU A 84 10.06 -6.46 0.95
CA LEU A 84 9.70 -6.17 2.35
C LEU A 84 8.32 -5.53 2.44
N GLY A 85 8.04 -4.51 1.63
CA GLY A 85 6.74 -3.84 1.59
C GLY A 85 5.59 -4.79 1.23
N LEU A 86 5.82 -5.79 0.36
CA LEU A 86 4.83 -6.84 0.09
C LEU A 86 4.58 -7.71 1.33
N LEU A 87 5.61 -8.10 2.07
CA LEU A 87 5.48 -8.88 3.31
C LEU A 87 4.76 -8.07 4.40
N GLU A 88 5.08 -6.79 4.53
CA GLU A 88 4.41 -5.86 5.45
C GLU A 88 2.94 -5.67 5.08
N THR A 89 2.63 -5.46 3.81
CA THR A 89 1.26 -5.37 3.30
C THR A 89 0.46 -6.62 3.62
N LEU A 90 1.02 -7.80 3.35
CA LEU A 90 0.37 -9.07 3.68
C LEU A 90 0.18 -9.22 5.19
N THR A 91 1.16 -8.81 6.01
CA THR A 91 1.04 -8.82 7.47
C THR A 91 -0.10 -7.91 7.91
N ALA A 92 -0.19 -6.70 7.40
CA ALA A 92 -1.27 -5.78 7.70
C ALA A 92 -2.64 -6.39 7.34
N TRP A 93 -2.79 -6.97 6.16
CA TRP A 93 -4.09 -7.51 5.72
C TRP A 93 -4.51 -8.81 6.41
N VAL A 94 -3.55 -9.66 6.81
CA VAL A 94 -3.83 -11.04 7.28
C VAL A 94 -3.69 -11.16 8.79
N ARG A 95 -2.91 -10.29 9.41
CA ARG A 95 -2.57 -10.33 10.84
C ARG A 95 -2.66 -8.96 11.52
N PRO A 96 -3.86 -8.34 11.52
CA PRO A 96 -4.05 -7.02 12.14
C PRO A 96 -3.65 -7.01 13.61
N GLU A 97 -3.76 -8.15 14.31
CA GLU A 97 -3.37 -8.29 15.71
C GLU A 97 -1.86 -8.02 15.95
N GLN A 98 -1.01 -8.24 14.97
CA GLN A 98 0.43 -7.96 15.11
C GLN A 98 0.79 -6.48 15.06
N LEU A 99 -0.11 -5.64 14.59
CA LEU A 99 0.11 -4.20 14.53
C LEU A 99 -0.14 -3.52 15.87
N ALA A 100 -0.92 -4.14 16.75
CA ALA A 100 -1.28 -3.58 18.05
C ALA A 100 -0.06 -3.21 18.91
N THR A 101 1.03 -3.95 18.78
CA THR A 101 2.27 -3.75 19.55
C THR A 101 3.33 -2.93 18.82
N LYS A 102 3.10 -2.54 17.55
CA LYS A 102 4.07 -1.73 16.80
C LYS A 102 3.98 -0.28 17.22
N HIS A 103 5.16 0.30 17.49
CA HIS A 103 5.27 1.73 17.76
C HIS A 103 5.47 2.48 16.44
N LEU A 104 4.82 3.64 16.32
CA LEU A 104 4.96 4.54 15.19
C LEU A 104 5.13 5.94 15.73
N ASP A 105 6.18 6.61 15.31
CA ASP A 105 6.39 8.04 15.53
C ASP A 105 5.89 8.79 14.29
N ILE A 106 4.98 9.74 14.52
CA ILE A 106 4.31 10.48 13.43
C ILE A 106 4.50 11.97 13.67
N GLU A 107 5.33 12.60 12.87
CA GLU A 107 5.45 14.06 12.87
C GLU A 107 4.21 14.69 12.21
N GLY A 108 3.70 15.78 12.81
CA GLY A 108 2.55 16.52 12.31
C GLY A 108 1.20 15.85 12.53
N LEU A 109 1.10 14.85 13.41
CA LEU A 109 -0.17 14.22 13.76
C LEU A 109 -1.15 15.20 14.41
N ASP A 110 -0.65 16.18 15.13
CA ASP A 110 -1.40 17.29 15.70
C ASP A 110 -2.19 18.08 14.63
N LEU A 111 -1.63 18.32 13.46
CA LEU A 111 -2.31 18.99 12.34
C LEU A 111 -3.58 18.25 11.90
N LEU A 112 -3.59 16.92 12.02
CA LEU A 112 -4.76 16.10 11.70
C LEU A 112 -5.77 16.03 12.83
N ARG A 113 -5.36 16.35 14.07
CA ARG A 113 -6.20 16.37 15.27
C ARG A 113 -6.78 17.75 15.59
N GLU A 114 -6.32 18.79 14.90
CA GLU A 114 -6.87 20.14 15.05
C GLU A 114 -8.38 20.17 14.81
N GLU A 115 -9.08 20.94 15.64
CA GLU A 115 -10.51 21.21 15.45
C GLU A 115 -10.72 21.96 14.13
N ARG A 116 -11.65 21.49 13.34
CA ARG A 116 -12.02 22.10 12.05
C ARG A 116 -13.47 22.56 12.09
N PRO A 117 -13.79 23.61 11.33
CA PRO A 117 -15.18 24.01 11.17
C PRO A 117 -16.06 22.85 10.70
N PRO A 118 -17.35 22.83 11.09
CA PRO A 118 -18.30 21.84 10.61
C PRO A 118 -18.25 21.73 9.07
N HIS A 119 -18.33 20.50 8.55
CA HIS A 119 -18.34 20.20 7.11
C HIS A 119 -17.01 20.47 6.37
N GLN A 120 -15.91 20.68 7.08
CA GLN A 120 -14.57 20.76 6.53
C GLN A 120 -13.79 19.46 6.76
N GLY A 121 -13.72 18.61 5.73
CA GLY A 121 -12.87 17.43 5.72
C GLY A 121 -11.44 17.74 5.28
N VAL A 122 -10.56 16.76 5.43
CA VAL A 122 -9.17 16.84 5.00
C VAL A 122 -8.92 15.88 3.86
N LEU A 123 -8.36 16.38 2.77
CA LEU A 123 -7.77 15.52 1.74
C LEU A 123 -6.31 15.27 2.10
N LEU A 124 -6.03 14.08 2.62
CA LEU A 124 -4.67 13.66 2.95
C LEU A 124 -4.00 13.12 1.69
N VAL A 125 -3.15 13.94 1.09
CA VAL A 125 -2.44 13.61 -0.15
C VAL A 125 -1.18 12.83 0.19
N GLY A 126 -1.09 11.61 -0.33
CA GLY A 126 0.06 10.73 -0.13
C GLY A 126 0.70 10.29 -1.44
N MET A 127 1.77 9.50 -1.32
CA MET A 127 2.47 8.89 -2.44
C MET A 127 2.57 7.37 -2.23
N HIS A 128 2.77 6.62 -3.32
CA HIS A 128 2.92 5.17 -3.26
C HIS A 128 4.33 4.77 -2.81
N PHE A 129 4.50 4.49 -1.54
CA PHE A 129 5.67 3.81 -0.99
C PHE A 129 5.44 2.31 -0.84
N ALA A 130 6.50 1.53 -0.78
CA ALA A 130 6.42 0.07 -0.64
C ALA A 130 5.65 -0.37 0.62
N THR A 131 5.73 0.41 1.72
CA THR A 131 5.12 0.13 3.03
C THR A 131 3.75 0.77 3.23
N LEU A 132 3.12 1.29 2.18
CA LEU A 132 1.93 2.15 2.26
C LEU A 132 0.78 1.55 3.08
N ASP A 133 0.42 0.29 2.82
CA ASP A 133 -0.68 -0.36 3.55
C ASP A 133 -0.36 -0.56 5.04
N MET A 134 0.90 -0.87 5.38
CA MET A 134 1.35 -0.97 6.77
C MET A 134 1.31 0.40 7.47
N ALA A 135 1.85 1.43 6.82
CA ALA A 135 1.85 2.79 7.35
C ALA A 135 0.42 3.31 7.57
N GLY A 136 -0.46 3.09 6.59
CA GLY A 136 -1.88 3.46 6.70
C GLY A 136 -2.59 2.73 7.84
N ALA A 137 -2.35 1.43 7.99
CA ALA A 137 -2.91 0.64 9.08
C ALA A 137 -2.41 1.11 10.46
N LEU A 138 -1.17 1.56 10.56
CA LEU A 138 -0.63 2.13 11.81
C LEU A 138 -1.18 3.54 12.08
N LEU A 139 -1.27 4.41 11.06
CA LEU A 139 -1.86 5.75 11.19
C LEU A 139 -3.33 5.69 11.61
N SER A 140 -4.10 4.71 11.11
CA SER A 140 -5.52 4.55 11.46
C SER A 140 -5.79 4.28 12.94
N ARG A 141 -4.77 3.90 13.70
CA ARG A 141 -4.86 3.75 15.17
C ARG A 141 -4.85 5.09 15.89
N GLU A 142 -4.31 6.12 15.25
CA GLU A 142 -4.17 7.46 15.81
C GLU A 142 -5.31 8.38 15.40
N ILE A 143 -5.79 8.22 14.19
CA ILE A 143 -6.92 8.99 13.63
C ILE A 143 -7.76 8.12 12.69
N PRO A 144 -9.10 8.25 12.69
CA PRO A 144 -9.95 7.62 11.70
C PRO A 144 -9.82 8.33 10.35
N PHE A 145 -9.75 7.57 9.26
CA PHE A 145 -9.78 8.11 7.89
C PHE A 145 -10.27 7.10 6.85
N ASP A 146 -10.68 7.62 5.72
CA ASP A 146 -11.09 6.85 4.56
C ASP A 146 -9.93 6.68 3.58
N VAL A 147 -9.93 5.61 2.79
CA VAL A 147 -8.93 5.41 1.74
C VAL A 147 -9.56 5.23 0.38
N MET A 148 -9.02 5.91 -0.62
CA MET A 148 -9.32 5.61 -2.02
C MET A 148 -8.45 4.47 -2.51
N TYR A 149 -9.01 3.58 -3.33
CA TYR A 149 -8.25 2.49 -3.91
C TYR A 149 -8.70 2.11 -5.33
N LYS A 150 -7.79 1.53 -6.07
CA LYS A 150 -8.06 0.92 -7.38
C LYS A 150 -8.36 -0.56 -7.19
N PRO A 151 -9.53 -1.06 -7.64
CA PRO A 151 -9.87 -2.47 -7.56
C PRO A 151 -8.88 -3.36 -8.30
N SER A 152 -8.54 -4.49 -7.69
CA SER A 152 -7.69 -5.50 -8.34
C SER A 152 -8.49 -6.26 -9.41
N ARG A 153 -7.83 -6.56 -10.53
CA ARG A 153 -8.43 -7.43 -11.58
C ARG A 153 -8.52 -8.90 -11.15
N LYS A 154 -7.80 -9.28 -10.09
CA LYS A 154 -7.78 -10.65 -9.57
C LYS A 154 -8.73 -10.73 -8.38
N PRO A 155 -9.85 -11.49 -8.46
CA PRO A 155 -10.88 -11.51 -7.41
C PRO A 155 -10.37 -11.87 -6.02
N PHE A 156 -9.40 -12.81 -5.94
CA PHE A 156 -8.79 -13.19 -4.67
C PHE A 156 -8.00 -12.04 -4.03
N ILE A 157 -7.19 -11.32 -4.83
CA ILE A 157 -6.40 -10.17 -4.32
C ILE A 157 -7.35 -9.04 -3.91
N GLU A 158 -8.41 -8.81 -4.67
CA GLU A 158 -9.44 -7.83 -4.33
C GLU A 158 -10.08 -8.15 -2.98
N ALA A 159 -10.53 -9.39 -2.79
CA ALA A 159 -11.15 -9.82 -1.55
C ALA A 159 -10.20 -9.69 -0.35
N LEU A 160 -8.93 -10.12 -0.50
CA LEU A 160 -7.91 -10.04 0.54
C LEU A 160 -7.60 -8.59 0.92
N MET A 161 -7.42 -7.72 -0.09
CA MET A 161 -7.12 -6.30 0.09
C MET A 161 -8.27 -5.56 0.78
N VAL A 162 -9.51 -5.75 0.30
CA VAL A 162 -10.69 -5.08 0.87
C VAL A 162 -10.95 -5.58 2.30
N GLN A 163 -10.85 -6.89 2.53
CA GLN A 163 -10.99 -7.46 3.86
C GLN A 163 -9.95 -6.91 4.83
N GLY A 164 -8.67 -6.88 4.41
CA GLY A 164 -7.57 -6.35 5.22
C GLY A 164 -7.77 -4.88 5.57
N ARG A 165 -8.09 -4.05 4.56
CA ARG A 165 -8.29 -2.62 4.74
C ARG A 165 -9.50 -2.25 5.59
N ASN A 166 -10.59 -3.03 5.53
CA ASN A 166 -11.76 -2.82 6.38
C ASN A 166 -11.51 -3.04 7.88
N HIS A 167 -10.36 -3.58 8.27
CA HIS A 167 -9.95 -3.62 9.68
C HIS A 167 -9.46 -2.27 10.21
N TYR A 168 -9.03 -1.37 9.33
CA TYR A 168 -8.30 -0.17 9.71
C TYR A 168 -9.00 1.13 9.33
N PHE A 169 -9.65 1.14 8.16
CA PHE A 169 -10.19 2.36 7.58
C PHE A 169 -11.70 2.43 7.73
N ASP A 170 -12.22 3.64 7.96
CA ASP A 170 -13.66 3.87 8.10
C ASP A 170 -14.41 3.49 6.82
N GLN A 171 -13.87 3.91 5.66
CA GLN A 171 -14.38 3.54 4.36
C GLN A 171 -13.24 3.20 3.39
N VAL A 172 -13.44 2.13 2.63
CA VAL A 172 -12.56 1.73 1.53
C VAL A 172 -13.25 2.07 0.21
N ILE A 173 -12.95 3.24 -0.35
CA ILE A 173 -13.68 3.87 -1.45
C ILE A 173 -13.03 3.53 -2.78
N LYS A 174 -13.79 2.96 -3.72
CA LYS A 174 -13.29 2.71 -5.08
C LYS A 174 -12.96 4.03 -5.78
N GLN A 175 -11.84 4.10 -6.50
CA GLN A 175 -11.41 5.31 -7.23
C GLN A 175 -12.45 5.85 -8.22
N SER A 176 -13.34 5.02 -8.74
CA SER A 176 -14.45 5.44 -9.62
C SER A 176 -15.58 6.14 -8.89
N ASN A 177 -15.62 6.09 -7.55
CA ASN A 177 -16.71 6.66 -6.74
C ASN A 177 -16.32 8.02 -6.14
N ILE A 178 -16.00 8.99 -6.99
CA ILE A 178 -15.60 10.34 -6.57
C ILE A 178 -16.73 11.05 -5.80
N ARG A 179 -17.99 10.75 -6.10
CA ARG A 179 -19.13 11.34 -5.37
C ARG A 179 -19.08 10.99 -3.89
N GLU A 180 -18.68 9.76 -3.56
CA GLU A 180 -18.53 9.32 -2.18
C GLU A 180 -17.39 10.07 -1.47
N VAL A 181 -16.26 10.27 -2.15
CA VAL A 181 -15.13 11.05 -1.64
C VAL A 181 -15.58 12.47 -1.28
N VAL A 182 -16.28 13.15 -2.21
CA VAL A 182 -16.79 14.51 -1.96
C VAL A 182 -17.80 14.53 -0.80
N ARG A 183 -18.66 13.52 -0.72
CA ARG A 183 -19.62 13.38 0.38
C ARG A 183 -18.93 13.23 1.73
N ARG A 184 -17.90 12.39 1.81
CA ARG A 184 -17.12 12.16 3.03
C ARG A 184 -16.37 13.41 3.46
N LEU A 185 -15.71 14.11 2.53
CA LEU A 185 -15.02 15.38 2.81
C LEU A 185 -15.99 16.45 3.31
N ARG A 186 -17.18 16.58 2.69
CA ARG A 186 -18.22 17.52 3.14
C ARG A 186 -18.83 17.14 4.51
N ALA A 187 -18.73 15.87 4.89
CA ALA A 187 -19.13 15.42 6.23
C ALA A 187 -18.04 15.63 7.30
N GLY A 188 -16.89 16.24 6.95
CA GLY A 188 -15.80 16.53 7.88
C GLY A 188 -14.78 15.39 8.03
N ASN A 189 -14.87 14.33 7.22
CA ASN A 189 -13.95 13.20 7.32
C ASN A 189 -12.60 13.47 6.65
N ILE A 190 -11.60 12.71 7.07
CA ILE A 190 -10.28 12.67 6.42
C ILE A 190 -10.32 11.60 5.34
N VAL A 191 -9.91 11.94 4.12
CA VAL A 191 -9.84 11.00 2.99
C VAL A 191 -8.43 10.97 2.45
N TRP A 192 -7.79 9.80 2.47
CA TRP A 192 -6.48 9.61 1.87
C TRP A 192 -6.58 9.34 0.37
N TYR A 193 -5.75 10.06 -0.40
CA TYR A 193 -5.64 9.96 -1.85
C TYR A 193 -4.19 10.03 -2.31
N ALA A 194 -3.77 9.17 -3.25
CA ALA A 194 -2.44 9.19 -3.85
C ALA A 194 -2.52 9.51 -5.34
N PRO A 195 -2.16 10.74 -5.76
CA PRO A 195 -2.21 11.20 -7.14
C PRO A 195 -0.94 10.90 -7.96
N ASP A 196 0.05 10.25 -7.41
CA ASP A 196 1.39 10.07 -7.97
C ASP A 196 1.49 8.98 -9.07
N GLN A 197 0.38 8.37 -9.47
CA GLN A 197 0.34 7.42 -10.58
C GLN A 197 -0.21 8.07 -11.84
N ASP A 198 0.37 7.68 -12.99
CA ASP A 198 -0.08 8.15 -14.30
C ASP A 198 -1.47 7.62 -14.65
N TYR A 199 -2.41 8.54 -14.85
CA TYR A 199 -3.78 8.28 -15.30
C TYR A 199 -3.99 8.60 -16.78
N GLY A 200 -2.90 8.84 -17.53
CA GLY A 200 -2.91 9.25 -18.93
C GLY A 200 -2.93 10.78 -19.11
N PRO A 201 -2.59 11.25 -20.32
CA PRO A 201 -2.34 12.67 -20.59
C PRO A 201 -3.55 13.58 -20.36
N GLU A 202 -4.77 13.04 -20.44
CA GLU A 202 -6.00 13.81 -20.23
C GLU A 202 -6.26 14.12 -18.76
N ASN A 203 -5.64 13.37 -17.83
CA ASN A 203 -5.88 13.48 -16.38
C ASN A 203 -4.58 13.69 -15.60
N ALA A 204 -3.53 14.13 -16.25
CA ALA A 204 -2.22 14.36 -15.65
C ALA A 204 -1.70 15.77 -15.92
N VAL A 205 -0.96 16.31 -14.98
CA VAL A 205 -0.21 17.55 -15.11
C VAL A 205 1.26 17.22 -14.94
N PHE A 206 2.09 17.67 -15.86
CA PHE A 206 3.55 17.54 -15.73
C PHE A 206 4.07 18.57 -14.73
N ALA A 207 4.83 18.12 -13.76
CA ALA A 207 5.50 18.96 -12.78
C ALA A 207 6.99 18.55 -12.67
N PRO A 208 7.87 19.50 -12.30
CA PRO A 208 9.27 19.17 -12.01
C PRO A 208 9.35 18.10 -10.91
N PHE A 209 10.22 17.12 -11.09
CA PHE A 209 10.34 16.00 -10.13
C PHE A 209 11.74 16.00 -9.50
N PHE A 210 12.69 16.63 -9.67
CA PHE A 210 14.05 16.87 -9.20
C PHE A 210 15.12 16.87 -10.30
#